data_362bb66da7babdf856ce2b256a2489c1
#
_entry.id   362bb66da7babdf856ce2b256a2489c1
#
_cell.length_a   1.000
_cell.length_b   1.000
_cell.length_c   1.000
_cell.angle_alpha   90.00
_cell.angle_beta   90.00
_cell.angle_gamma   90.00
#
_symmetry.space_group_name_H-M   'P 1'
#
loop_
_entity.id
_entity.type
_entity.pdbx_description
1 polymer ?
#
loop_
_entity_poly.entity_id
_entity_poly.type
_entity_poly.pdbx_seq_one_letter_code
_entity_poly.pdbx_strand_id
1 'polypeptide(L)'
;MTLERRFKIFYSLIILLCLSSIFYAFFVEYILGYKPCILCKYQRAPYILALIIGLIGFVKPSNKRIIFFLFLTFLISMTLSGYHVGIEKELYQSIFNCSDDNFSILEEGKLLESLNVINPDCRNV
;
A
#
# COMPACT_ATOMS: atom_id res chain seq x y z
N MET A 1 30.96 -14.45 -10.55
CA MET A 1 29.90 -13.45 -10.57
C MET A 1 30.34 -12.31 -9.67
N THR A 2 30.55 -11.12 -10.22
CA THR A 2 31.01 -9.97 -9.44
C THR A 2 29.91 -9.52 -8.45
N LEU A 3 30.32 -9.03 -7.28
CA LEU A 3 29.42 -8.59 -6.21
C LEU A 3 28.40 -7.56 -6.72
N GLU A 4 28.82 -6.65 -7.59
CA GLU A 4 27.95 -5.66 -8.22
C GLU A 4 26.82 -6.28 -9.05
N ARG A 5 27.11 -7.36 -9.78
CA ARG A 5 26.10 -8.05 -10.58
C ARG A 5 25.03 -8.69 -9.69
N ARG A 6 25.41 -9.23 -8.54
CA ARG A 6 24.47 -9.77 -7.55
C ARG A 6 23.53 -8.70 -7.01
N PHE A 7 24.06 -7.52 -6.65
CA PHE A 7 23.23 -6.40 -6.19
C PHE A 7 22.30 -5.87 -7.28
N LYS A 8 22.74 -5.78 -8.52
CA LYS A 8 21.88 -5.36 -9.64
C LYS A 8 20.71 -6.33 -9.86
N ILE A 9 20.98 -7.64 -9.80
CA ILE A 9 19.93 -8.67 -9.90
C ILE A 9 18.94 -8.51 -8.73
N PHE A 10 19.43 -8.32 -7.51
CA PHE A 10 18.62 -8.12 -6.33
C PHE A 10 17.67 -6.89 -6.47
N TYR A 11 18.21 -5.74 -6.87
CA TYR A 11 17.39 -4.55 -7.11
C TYR A 11 16.40 -4.74 -8.26
N SER A 12 16.80 -5.41 -9.33
CA SER A 12 15.91 -5.73 -10.45
C SER A 12 14.72 -6.58 -10.01
N LEU A 13 14.95 -7.59 -9.16
CA LEU A 13 13.87 -8.41 -8.60
C LEU A 13 12.92 -7.59 -7.72
N ILE A 14 13.45 -6.69 -6.89
CA ILE A 14 12.61 -5.80 -6.06
C ILE A 14 11.77 -4.88 -6.92
N ILE A 15 12.35 -4.27 -7.94
CA ILE A 15 11.64 -3.40 -8.88
C ILE A 15 10.50 -4.17 -9.55
N LEU A 16 10.78 -5.39 -10.03
CA LEU A 16 9.77 -6.24 -10.67
C LEU A 16 8.63 -6.59 -9.71
N LEU A 17 8.94 -6.96 -8.46
CA LEU A 17 7.95 -7.26 -7.43
C LEU A 17 7.09 -6.04 -7.09
N CYS A 18 7.70 -4.87 -6.93
CA CYS A 18 6.96 -3.64 -6.64
C CYS A 18 6.04 -3.25 -7.81
N LEU A 19 6.53 -3.31 -9.04
CA LEU A 19 5.73 -3.02 -10.23
C LEU A 19 4.57 -4.00 -10.38
N SER A 20 4.80 -5.29 -10.21
CA SER A 20 3.73 -6.30 -10.29
C SER A 20 2.68 -6.11 -9.21
N SER A 21 3.07 -5.77 -7.98
CA SER A 21 2.15 -5.51 -6.88
C SER A 21 1.28 -4.27 -7.14
N ILE A 22 1.90 -3.18 -7.61
CA ILE A 22 1.18 -1.93 -7.94
C ILE A 22 0.23 -2.19 -9.12
N PHE A 23 0.71 -2.85 -10.17
CA PHE A 23 -0.10 -3.18 -11.34
C PHE A 23 -1.31 -4.04 -10.95
N TYR A 24 -1.11 -5.08 -10.13
CA TYR A 24 -2.19 -5.94 -9.65
C TYR A 24 -3.21 -5.14 -8.83
N ALA A 25 -2.76 -4.24 -7.96
CA ALA A 25 -3.64 -3.39 -7.16
C ALA A 25 -4.52 -2.48 -8.03
N PHE A 26 -3.97 -1.88 -9.09
CA PHE A 26 -4.74 -1.08 -10.04
C PHE A 26 -5.66 -1.95 -10.91
N PHE A 27 -5.22 -3.12 -11.31
CA PHE A 27 -6.05 -4.07 -12.06
C PHE A 27 -7.32 -4.43 -11.28
N VAL A 28 -7.19 -4.78 -10.00
CA VAL A 28 -8.33 -5.10 -9.14
C VAL A 28 -9.27 -3.91 -8.96
N GLU A 29 -8.72 -2.71 -8.81
CA GLU A 29 -9.51 -1.49 -8.61
C GLU A 29 -10.29 -1.08 -9.86
N TYR A 30 -9.62 -1.03 -11.03
CA TYR A 30 -10.21 -0.47 -12.25
C TYR A 30 -10.92 -1.49 -13.12
N ILE A 31 -10.47 -2.74 -13.15
CA ILE A 31 -11.03 -3.78 -14.01
C ILE A 31 -12.06 -4.61 -13.27
N LEU A 32 -11.78 -5.01 -12.02
CA LEU A 32 -12.73 -5.78 -11.22
C LEU A 32 -13.72 -4.88 -10.46
N GLY A 33 -13.49 -3.55 -10.43
CA GLY A 33 -14.41 -2.58 -9.83
C GLY A 33 -14.44 -2.60 -8.30
N TYR A 34 -13.50 -3.26 -7.63
CA TYR A 34 -13.39 -3.26 -6.18
C TYR A 34 -12.90 -1.90 -5.68
N LYS A 35 -13.66 -1.26 -4.79
CA LYS A 35 -13.25 0.00 -4.15
C LYS A 35 -12.24 -0.32 -3.03
N PRO A 36 -10.99 0.13 -3.12
CA PRO A 36 -10.02 -0.09 -2.07
C PRO A 36 -10.37 0.72 -0.83
N CYS A 37 -10.25 0.12 0.35
CA CYS A 37 -10.34 0.85 1.62
C CYS A 37 -9.18 1.86 1.76
N ILE A 38 -9.30 2.82 2.67
CA ILE A 38 -8.28 3.86 2.90
C ILE A 38 -6.93 3.22 3.26
N LEU A 39 -6.92 2.23 4.14
CA LEU A 39 -5.70 1.50 4.51
C LEU A 39 -5.03 0.81 3.32
N CYS A 40 -5.82 0.24 2.39
CA CYS A 40 -5.30 -0.35 1.16
C CYS A 40 -4.59 0.67 0.27
N LYS A 41 -5.08 1.92 0.22
CA LYS A 41 -4.41 3.02 -0.49
C LYS A 41 -3.09 3.40 0.19
N TYR A 42 -3.07 3.50 1.52
CA TYR A 42 -1.84 3.80 2.28
C TYR A 42 -0.79 2.70 2.13
N GLN A 43 -1.19 1.43 2.02
CA GLN A 43 -0.25 0.33 1.79
C GLN A 43 0.46 0.40 0.42
N ARG A 44 -0.08 1.13 -0.55
CA ARG A 44 0.59 1.34 -1.85
C ARG A 44 1.77 2.29 -1.75
N ALA A 45 1.74 3.25 -0.82
CA ALA A 45 2.81 4.24 -0.65
C ALA A 45 4.20 3.63 -0.41
N PRO A 46 4.40 2.66 0.51
CA PRO A 46 5.71 2.03 0.69
C PRO A 46 6.19 1.25 -0.53
N TYR A 47 5.30 0.69 -1.36
CA TYR A 47 5.72 0.03 -2.61
C TYR A 47 6.25 1.02 -3.64
N ILE A 48 5.63 2.19 -3.75
CA ILE A 48 6.11 3.28 -4.62
C ILE A 48 7.46 3.79 -4.11
N LEU A 49 7.60 3.98 -2.80
CA LEU A 49 8.86 4.40 -2.19
C LEU A 49 9.96 3.35 -2.41
N ALA A 50 9.66 2.06 -2.20
CA ALA A 50 10.60 0.96 -2.45
C ALA A 50 11.01 0.89 -3.93
N LEU A 51 10.10 1.18 -4.86
CA LEU A 51 10.39 1.25 -6.29
C LEU A 51 11.42 2.36 -6.58
N ILE A 52 11.22 3.56 -6.05
CA ILE A 52 12.14 4.70 -6.23
C ILE A 52 13.52 4.36 -5.65
N ILE A 53 13.56 3.86 -4.42
CA ILE A 53 14.80 3.46 -3.75
C ILE A 53 15.49 2.33 -4.53
N GLY A 54 14.73 1.35 -5.04
CA GLY A 54 15.23 0.25 -5.87
C GLY A 54 15.86 0.74 -7.16
N LEU A 55 15.27 1.70 -7.85
CA LEU A 55 15.83 2.32 -9.06
C LEU A 55 17.14 3.05 -8.77
N ILE A 56 17.20 3.80 -7.66
CA ILE A 56 18.45 4.46 -7.23
C ILE A 56 19.52 3.42 -6.90
N GLY A 57 19.13 2.32 -6.23
CA GLY A 57 20.01 1.20 -5.90
C GLY A 57 20.53 0.46 -7.13
N PHE A 58 19.72 0.34 -8.18
CA PHE A 58 20.16 -0.26 -9.44
C PHE A 58 21.27 0.56 -10.13
N VAL A 59 21.18 1.89 -10.05
CA VAL A 59 22.21 2.80 -10.60
C VAL A 59 23.46 2.81 -9.73
N LYS A 60 23.32 2.75 -8.39
CA LYS A 60 24.43 2.81 -7.43
C LYS A 60 24.45 1.56 -6.50
N PRO A 61 24.76 0.37 -7.03
CA PRO A 61 24.57 -0.89 -6.30
C PRO A 61 25.48 -1.07 -5.07
N SER A 62 26.59 -0.34 -5.01
CA SER A 62 27.58 -0.45 -3.93
C SER A 62 27.23 0.33 -2.65
N ASN A 63 26.16 1.12 -2.67
CA ASN A 63 25.83 1.99 -1.53
C ASN A 63 24.97 1.26 -0.47
N LYS A 64 25.61 0.90 0.64
CA LYS A 64 24.95 0.20 1.78
C LYS A 64 23.78 0.99 2.38
N ARG A 65 23.77 2.32 2.29
CA ARG A 65 22.66 3.17 2.82
C ARG A 65 21.35 2.87 2.10
N ILE A 66 21.40 2.59 0.79
CA ILE A 66 20.21 2.29 -0.01
C ILE A 66 19.55 1.00 0.47
N ILE A 67 20.35 -0.02 0.78
CA ILE A 67 19.86 -1.29 1.33
C ILE A 67 19.18 -1.06 2.69
N PHE A 68 19.78 -0.21 3.53
CA PHE A 68 19.21 0.13 4.84
C PHE A 68 17.85 0.83 4.70
N PHE A 69 17.74 1.83 3.82
CA PHE A 69 16.47 2.51 3.58
C PHE A 69 15.40 1.57 2.99
N LEU A 70 15.81 0.69 2.10
CA LEU A 70 14.94 -0.32 1.52
C LEU A 70 14.41 -1.27 2.62
N PHE A 71 15.28 -1.75 3.49
CA PHE A 71 14.92 -2.59 4.62
C PHE A 71 13.92 -1.87 5.56
N LEU A 72 14.18 -0.61 5.88
CA LEU A 72 13.28 0.20 6.71
C LEU A 72 11.89 0.37 6.06
N THR A 73 11.84 0.60 4.75
CA THR A 73 10.59 0.73 3.99
C THR A 73 9.78 -0.57 4.04
N PHE A 74 10.42 -1.73 3.92
CA PHE A 74 9.74 -3.02 4.04
C PHE A 74 9.29 -3.32 5.46
N LEU A 75 10.02 -2.92 6.49
CA LEU A 75 9.57 -3.02 7.88
C LEU A 75 8.30 -2.22 8.12
N ILE A 76 8.25 -0.97 7.65
CA ILE A 76 7.06 -0.12 7.75
C ILE A 76 5.88 -0.77 7.00
N SER A 77 6.11 -1.29 5.80
CA SER A 77 5.10 -1.99 5.02
C SER A 77 4.55 -3.22 5.76
N MET A 78 5.43 -4.00 6.38
CA MET A 78 5.06 -5.19 7.15
C MET A 78 4.21 -4.83 8.38
N THR A 79 4.57 -3.77 9.11
CA THR A 79 3.78 -3.30 10.27
C THR A 79 2.41 -2.79 9.86
N LEU A 80 2.31 -2.02 8.77
CA LEU A 80 1.04 -1.54 8.23
C LEU A 80 0.14 -2.71 7.78
N SER A 81 0.72 -3.71 7.11
CA SER A 81 -0.01 -4.90 6.68
C SER A 81 -0.50 -5.74 7.86
N GLY A 82 0.34 -5.92 8.87
CA GLY A 82 -0.05 -6.62 10.11
C GLY A 82 -1.16 -5.91 10.86
N TYR A 83 -1.10 -4.58 10.93
CA TYR A 83 -2.15 -3.76 11.52
C TYR A 83 -3.48 -3.90 10.77
N HIS A 84 -3.45 -3.89 9.42
CA HIS A 84 -4.63 -4.08 8.59
C HIS A 84 -5.30 -5.44 8.84
N VAL A 85 -4.53 -6.53 8.85
CA VAL A 85 -5.03 -7.88 9.16
C VAL A 85 -5.59 -7.95 10.59
N GLY A 86 -4.96 -7.24 11.54
CA GLY A 86 -5.44 -7.16 12.91
C GLY A 86 -6.81 -6.50 13.05
N ILE A 87 -7.08 -5.46 12.25
CA ILE A 87 -8.41 -4.82 12.21
C ILE A 87 -9.44 -5.73 11.55
N GLU A 88 -9.10 -6.37 10.45
CA GLU A 88 -9.97 -7.29 9.72
C GLU A 88 -10.41 -8.46 10.61
N LYS A 89 -9.51 -8.97 11.46
CA LYS A 89 -9.80 -10.02 12.44
C LYS A 89 -10.42 -9.52 13.76
N GLU A 90 -10.85 -8.26 13.83
CA GLU A 90 -11.42 -7.62 15.02
C GLU A 90 -10.51 -7.63 16.27
N LEU A 91 -9.22 -7.90 16.10
CA LEU A 91 -8.24 -7.91 17.20
C LEU A 91 -7.93 -6.49 17.71
N TYR A 92 -8.07 -5.48 16.85
CA TYR A 92 -7.85 -4.08 17.18
C TYR A 92 -9.02 -3.23 16.73
N GLN A 93 -9.41 -2.25 17.54
CA GLN A 93 -10.31 -1.18 17.10
C GLN A 93 -9.57 -0.29 16.09
N SER A 94 -10.19 0.03 14.96
CA SER A 94 -9.59 0.91 13.97
C SER A 94 -9.41 2.30 14.57
N ILE A 95 -8.16 2.72 14.76
CA ILE A 95 -7.80 4.10 15.17
C ILE A 95 -8.08 5.06 14.01
N PHE A 96 -7.99 4.57 12.78
CA PHE A 96 -8.43 5.28 11.59
C PHE A 96 -9.86 4.86 11.28
N ASN A 97 -10.79 5.81 11.32
CA ASN A 97 -12.11 5.59 10.76
C ASN A 97 -11.93 5.22 9.29
N CYS A 98 -12.15 3.95 8.96
CA CYS A 98 -12.13 3.48 7.57
C CYS A 98 -13.37 3.98 6.80
N SER A 99 -14.31 4.60 7.48
CA SER A 99 -15.37 5.39 6.87
C SER A 99 -14.78 6.75 6.47
N ASP A 100 -14.95 7.09 5.23
CA ASP A 100 -14.63 8.40 4.64
C ASP A 100 -15.61 9.46 5.22
N ASP A 101 -15.68 9.58 6.56
CA ASP A 101 -16.44 10.60 7.25
C ASP A 101 -15.67 11.91 7.37
N ASN A 102 -15.03 12.35 6.28
CA ASN A 102 -14.83 13.76 6.04
C ASN A 102 -16.06 14.31 5.28
N PHE A 103 -17.24 13.96 5.74
CA PHE A 103 -18.41 14.72 5.39
C PHE A 103 -18.70 15.71 6.51
N SER A 104 -18.18 16.92 6.31
CA SER A 104 -18.74 18.12 6.92
C SER A 104 -20.26 18.10 6.72
N ILE A 105 -20.97 17.96 7.83
CA ILE A 105 -22.32 18.39 8.09
C ILE A 105 -22.69 19.55 7.16
N LEU A 106 -23.51 19.30 6.14
CA LEU A 106 -24.40 20.27 5.49
C LEU A 106 -24.87 19.69 4.13
N GLU A 107 -25.96 18.91 4.17
CA GLU A 107 -27.05 18.96 3.19
C GLU A 107 -28.02 17.79 3.39
N GLU A 108 -29.18 18.09 3.90
CA GLU A 108 -30.27 17.14 4.16
C GLU A 108 -30.78 16.37 2.92
N GLY A 109 -30.34 16.75 1.71
CA GLY A 109 -30.73 16.08 0.46
C GLY A 109 -29.87 14.89 0.06
N LYS A 110 -28.66 14.72 0.62
CA LYS A 110 -27.74 13.62 0.31
C LYS A 110 -27.81 12.45 1.28
N LEU A 111 -28.63 12.54 2.32
CA LEU A 111 -28.75 11.49 3.33
C LEU A 111 -29.32 10.19 2.74
N LEU A 112 -30.22 10.29 1.76
CA LEU A 112 -30.84 9.14 1.10
C LEU A 112 -29.91 8.46 0.08
N GLU A 113 -28.98 9.21 -0.51
CA GLU A 113 -28.02 8.67 -1.45
C GLU A 113 -26.84 8.00 -0.73
N SER A 114 -26.50 8.48 0.48
CA SER A 114 -25.46 7.88 1.32
C SER A 114 -25.87 6.53 1.94
N LEU A 115 -27.15 6.27 2.08
CA LEU A 115 -27.67 4.97 2.55
C LEU A 115 -27.52 3.85 1.50
N ASN A 116 -27.37 4.19 0.22
CA ASN A 116 -27.21 3.22 -0.87
C ASN A 116 -25.75 3.02 -1.31
N VAL A 117 -24.82 3.83 -0.82
CA VAL A 117 -23.39 3.62 -1.03
C VAL A 117 -22.88 2.79 0.14
N ILE A 118 -22.82 1.48 -0.06
CA ILE A 118 -22.08 0.57 0.82
C ILE A 118 -20.64 1.04 0.78
N ASN A 119 -20.25 1.87 1.75
CA ASN A 119 -18.86 2.20 1.99
C ASN A 119 -18.14 0.88 2.32
N PRO A 120 -17.09 0.49 1.59
CA PRO A 120 -16.34 -0.69 1.92
C PRO A 120 -15.62 -0.41 3.24
N ASP A 121 -16.26 -0.83 4.33
CA ASP A 121 -15.65 -0.89 5.64
C ASP A 121 -14.52 -1.93 5.58
N CYS A 122 -13.37 -1.66 6.19
CA CYS A 122 -12.27 -2.62 6.30
C CYS A 122 -12.69 -3.92 7.02
N ARG A 123 -13.90 -3.95 7.57
CA ARG A 123 -14.52 -5.09 8.27
C ARG A 123 -15.29 -6.04 7.35
N ASN A 124 -15.74 -5.58 6.21
CA ASN A 124 -16.61 -6.31 5.29
C ASN A 124 -15.96 -6.42 3.91
N VAL A 125 -14.78 -7.02 3.86
CA VAL A 125 -14.13 -7.37 2.59
C VAL A 125 -14.38 -8.84 2.27
#